data_a19d4f284aaa2c34eda7469cf9e16215
#
_entry.id   a19d4f284aaa2c34eda7469cf9e16215
#
_cell.length_a   1.000
_cell.length_b   1.000
_cell.length_c   1.000
_cell.angle_alpha   90.00
_cell.angle_beta   90.00
_cell.angle_gamma   90.00
#
_symmetry.space_group_name_H-M   'P 1'
#
loop_
_entity.id
_entity.type
_entity.pdbx_description
1 polymer ?
#
loop_
_entity_poly.entity_id
_entity_poly.type
_entity_poly.pdbx_seq_one_letter_code
_entity_poly.pdbx_strand_id
1 'polypeptide(L)'
;MRKLLFLTGCLFITCAGFSQTKQEGDSIPAYIHIGDIPDFITYKAPDSTAFVKKDLQKGKAVLLMIFSPDCGHCQHVATEILENMSHFKNDKILMITWLPFSDMMSFYKTYKIADYPNVTMAWDPKYFFLPYFHVHTFPKLIAYNKKEKYIKEFEGNIKIEEVWQAMGAK
;
A
#
# COMPACT_ATOMS: atom_id res chain seq x y z
N MET A 1 34.57 -74.19 -29.32
CA MET A 1 34.76 -73.23 -28.20
C MET A 1 34.40 -71.83 -28.69
N ARG A 2 33.14 -71.40 -28.42
CA ARG A 2 32.62 -70.10 -28.91
C ARG A 2 32.67 -69.10 -27.75
N LYS A 3 33.45 -68.07 -27.89
CA LYS A 3 33.53 -66.99 -26.93
C LYS A 3 32.40 -66.00 -27.21
N LEU A 4 31.50 -65.86 -26.24
CA LEU A 4 30.41 -64.93 -26.25
C LEU A 4 30.91 -63.59 -25.67
N LEU A 5 30.95 -62.51 -26.48
CA LEU A 5 31.25 -61.17 -26.04
C LEU A 5 29.90 -60.51 -25.60
N PHE A 6 29.79 -60.19 -24.31
CA PHE A 6 28.74 -59.33 -23.80
C PHE A 6 29.14 -57.86 -23.98
N LEU A 7 28.42 -57.18 -24.86
CA LEU A 7 28.54 -55.75 -25.03
C LEU A 7 27.56 -55.05 -24.04
N THR A 8 28.08 -54.47 -22.94
CA THR A 8 27.30 -53.73 -21.97
C THR A 8 27.14 -52.28 -22.47
N GLY A 9 25.98 -52.01 -23.07
CA GLY A 9 25.65 -50.63 -23.49
C GLY A 9 25.25 -49.76 -22.27
N CYS A 10 26.09 -48.78 -21.93
CA CYS A 10 25.81 -47.76 -20.93
C CYS A 10 24.92 -46.69 -21.57
N LEU A 11 23.62 -46.69 -21.23
CA LEU A 11 22.65 -45.67 -21.66
C LEU A 11 22.83 -44.44 -20.77
N PHE A 12 23.54 -43.42 -21.25
CA PHE A 12 23.61 -42.11 -20.59
C PHE A 12 22.30 -41.36 -20.80
N ILE A 13 21.42 -41.37 -19.79
CA ILE A 13 20.25 -40.47 -19.73
C ILE A 13 20.75 -39.08 -19.31
N THR A 14 20.89 -38.16 -20.26
CA THR A 14 21.14 -36.76 -20.00
C THR A 14 19.83 -36.11 -19.55
N CYS A 15 19.62 -35.96 -18.25
CA CYS A 15 18.60 -35.08 -17.71
C CYS A 15 18.92 -33.62 -18.04
N ALA A 16 18.39 -33.11 -19.14
CA ALA A 16 18.36 -31.69 -19.41
C ALA A 16 17.43 -31.04 -18.36
N GLY A 17 18.02 -30.54 -17.28
CA GLY A 17 17.33 -29.71 -16.31
C GLY A 17 16.89 -28.40 -16.98
N PHE A 18 15.61 -28.27 -17.31
CA PHE A 18 15.02 -26.98 -17.64
C PHE A 18 15.01 -26.15 -16.35
N SER A 19 16.06 -25.36 -16.14
CA SER A 19 16.07 -24.29 -15.17
C SER A 19 15.11 -23.20 -15.71
N GLN A 20 13.86 -23.24 -15.25
CA GLN A 20 12.94 -22.11 -15.43
C GLN A 20 13.42 -20.99 -14.51
N THR A 21 14.31 -20.16 -15.00
CA THR A 21 14.51 -18.82 -14.45
C THR A 21 13.22 -18.06 -14.73
N LYS A 22 12.33 -18.02 -13.70
CA LYS A 22 11.24 -17.08 -13.67
C LYS A 22 11.91 -15.70 -13.59
N GLN A 23 12.06 -15.04 -14.74
CA GLN A 23 12.36 -13.64 -14.80
C GLN A 23 11.13 -12.95 -14.15
N GLU A 24 11.24 -12.58 -12.88
CA GLU A 24 10.40 -11.51 -12.33
C GLU A 24 10.79 -10.26 -13.11
N GLY A 25 10.19 -10.11 -14.26
CA GLY A 25 10.25 -8.88 -15.02
C GLY A 25 9.65 -7.81 -14.13
N ASP A 26 10.34 -6.68 -14.08
CA ASP A 26 9.97 -5.41 -13.43
C ASP A 26 8.66 -4.89 -14.05
N SER A 27 7.57 -5.66 -13.87
CA SER A 27 6.26 -5.31 -14.39
C SER A 27 5.67 -4.27 -13.45
N ILE A 28 5.43 -3.07 -13.99
CA ILE A 28 4.73 -1.99 -13.28
C ILE A 28 3.47 -2.59 -12.63
N PRO A 29 3.28 -2.42 -11.31
CA PRO A 29 2.13 -2.97 -10.61
C PRO A 29 0.80 -2.60 -11.24
N ALA A 30 -0.17 -3.53 -11.22
CA ALA A 30 -1.46 -3.36 -11.89
C ALA A 30 -2.20 -2.09 -11.44
N TYR A 31 -2.11 -1.70 -10.16
CA TYR A 31 -2.76 -0.50 -9.63
C TYR A 31 -2.21 0.81 -10.23
N ILE A 32 -0.95 0.82 -10.67
CA ILE A 32 -0.36 1.98 -11.36
C ILE A 32 -0.90 2.07 -12.79
N HIS A 33 -1.03 0.93 -13.50
CA HIS A 33 -1.60 0.88 -14.84
C HIS A 33 -3.08 1.25 -14.86
N ILE A 34 -3.87 0.75 -13.90
CA ILE A 34 -5.28 1.07 -13.74
C ILE A 34 -5.43 2.55 -13.40
N GLY A 35 -4.53 3.05 -12.56
CA GLY A 35 -4.42 4.45 -12.19
C GLY A 35 -5.55 5.00 -11.34
N ASP A 36 -6.59 4.23 -11.05
CA ASP A 36 -7.75 4.64 -10.24
C ASP A 36 -7.63 4.12 -8.81
N ILE A 37 -8.24 4.86 -7.87
CA ILE A 37 -8.48 4.32 -6.53
C ILE A 37 -9.36 3.07 -6.67
N PRO A 38 -8.96 1.91 -6.11
CA PRO A 38 -9.76 0.69 -6.18
C PRO A 38 -11.08 0.82 -5.41
N ASP A 39 -12.04 -0.03 -5.73
CA ASP A 39 -13.19 -0.24 -4.85
C ASP A 39 -12.74 -1.00 -3.60
N PHE A 40 -13.13 -0.51 -2.42
CA PHE A 40 -12.78 -1.10 -1.15
C PHE A 40 -13.94 -1.03 -0.15
N ILE A 41 -13.84 -1.82 0.90
CA ILE A 41 -14.71 -1.77 2.08
C ILE A 41 -13.80 -1.83 3.31
N THR A 42 -13.85 -0.76 4.11
CA THR A 42 -13.15 -0.63 5.39
C THR A 42 -14.13 -0.18 6.48
N TYR A 43 -13.65 -0.03 7.72
CA TYR A 43 -14.47 0.43 8.83
C TYR A 43 -13.78 1.60 9.52
N LYS A 44 -14.40 2.76 9.51
CA LYS A 44 -13.76 3.99 10.00
C LYS A 44 -13.83 4.13 11.53
N ALA A 45 -12.86 4.83 12.08
CA ALA A 45 -12.90 5.33 13.46
C ALA A 45 -13.87 6.53 13.55
N PRO A 46 -14.51 6.78 14.72
CA PRO A 46 -14.39 5.96 15.94
C PRO A 46 -15.44 4.86 16.06
N ASP A 47 -16.46 4.84 15.20
CA ASP A 47 -17.73 4.14 15.36
C ASP A 47 -17.79 2.81 14.59
N SER A 48 -16.73 2.42 13.90
CA SER A 48 -16.66 1.21 13.07
C SER A 48 -17.74 1.16 11.96
N THR A 49 -18.25 2.30 11.52
CA THR A 49 -19.14 2.32 10.36
C THR A 49 -18.40 1.99 9.07
N ALA A 50 -19.07 1.30 8.15
CA ALA A 50 -18.47 0.96 6.87
C ALA A 50 -18.08 2.24 6.11
N PHE A 51 -16.90 2.23 5.52
CA PHE A 51 -16.36 3.29 4.68
C PHE A 51 -15.87 2.69 3.37
N VAL A 52 -16.36 3.20 2.27
CA VAL A 52 -16.09 2.67 0.92
C VAL A 52 -15.65 3.78 -0.01
N LYS A 53 -15.12 3.43 -1.19
CA LYS A 53 -14.64 4.41 -2.17
C LYS A 53 -15.64 5.54 -2.47
N LYS A 54 -16.92 5.22 -2.61
CA LYS A 54 -17.96 6.23 -2.89
C LYS A 54 -18.15 7.29 -1.80
N ASP A 55 -17.64 7.01 -0.58
CA ASP A 55 -17.68 7.95 0.54
C ASP A 55 -16.51 8.94 0.51
N LEU A 56 -15.53 8.72 -0.38
CA LEU A 56 -14.50 9.71 -0.70
C LEU A 56 -15.15 10.91 -1.36
N GLN A 57 -14.79 12.09 -0.89
CA GLN A 57 -15.35 13.34 -1.42
C GLN A 57 -14.82 13.61 -2.83
N LYS A 58 -15.70 13.57 -3.82
CA LYS A 58 -15.33 13.88 -5.21
C LYS A 58 -14.72 15.27 -5.37
N GLY A 59 -13.80 15.39 -6.32
CA GLY A 59 -13.15 16.67 -6.61
C GLY A 59 -12.06 17.07 -5.61
N LYS A 60 -11.70 16.20 -4.69
CA LYS A 60 -10.57 16.35 -3.78
C LYS A 60 -9.45 15.41 -4.19
N ALA A 61 -8.20 15.83 -4.05
CA ALA A 61 -7.08 14.91 -4.13
C ALA A 61 -7.10 14.01 -2.87
N VAL A 62 -6.58 12.80 -3.01
CA VAL A 62 -6.60 11.79 -1.94
C VAL A 62 -5.18 11.30 -1.66
N LEU A 63 -4.77 11.35 -0.40
CA LEU A 63 -3.57 10.70 0.09
C LEU A 63 -3.98 9.44 0.86
N LEU A 64 -3.63 8.27 0.35
CA LEU A 64 -3.71 7.03 1.11
C LEU A 64 -2.42 6.87 1.91
N MET A 65 -2.53 6.51 3.19
CA MET A 65 -1.41 6.09 4.04
C MET A 65 -1.72 4.70 4.59
N ILE A 66 -1.00 3.70 4.10
CA ILE A 66 -1.08 2.33 4.63
C ILE A 66 0.02 2.19 5.67
N PHE A 67 -0.36 1.88 6.91
CA PHE A 67 0.56 1.99 8.05
C PHE A 67 0.26 0.98 9.16
N SER A 68 1.25 0.77 10.03
CA SER A 68 1.12 0.06 11.30
C SER A 68 1.14 1.04 12.47
N PRO A 69 0.13 1.03 13.36
CA PRO A 69 0.06 1.94 14.51
C PRO A 69 1.24 1.84 15.49
N ASP A 70 1.88 0.69 15.58
CA ASP A 70 3.03 0.41 16.45
C ASP A 70 4.39 0.69 15.79
N CYS A 71 4.39 1.09 14.52
CA CYS A 71 5.60 1.42 13.77
C CYS A 71 6.05 2.86 14.04
N GLY A 72 7.21 3.05 14.67
CA GLY A 72 7.74 4.38 15.00
C GLY A 72 7.92 5.29 13.78
N HIS A 73 8.34 4.74 12.63
CA HIS A 73 8.45 5.52 11.39
C HIS A 73 7.07 5.97 10.87
N CYS A 74 6.06 5.11 10.97
CA CYS A 74 4.67 5.47 10.63
C CYS A 74 4.14 6.59 11.53
N GLN A 75 4.45 6.52 12.82
CA GLN A 75 4.07 7.54 13.80
C GLN A 75 4.71 8.89 13.46
N HIS A 76 6.00 8.87 13.09
CA HIS A 76 6.71 10.07 12.66
C HIS A 76 6.07 10.70 11.41
N VAL A 77 5.86 9.92 10.35
CA VAL A 77 5.24 10.41 9.10
C VAL A 77 3.82 10.92 9.34
N ALA A 78 3.03 10.23 10.17
CA ALA A 78 1.70 10.72 10.54
C ALA A 78 1.77 12.06 11.26
N THR A 79 2.71 12.23 12.19
CA THR A 79 2.92 13.51 12.89
C THR A 79 3.27 14.62 11.91
N GLU A 80 4.20 14.39 10.98
CA GLU A 80 4.56 15.37 9.96
C GLU A 80 3.37 15.76 9.06
N ILE A 81 2.51 14.80 8.68
CA ILE A 81 1.28 15.09 7.94
C ILE A 81 0.37 16.02 8.75
N LEU A 82 0.14 15.70 10.03
CA LEU A 82 -0.77 16.45 10.89
C LEU A 82 -0.24 17.86 11.21
N GLU A 83 1.05 18.02 11.46
CA GLU A 83 1.70 19.32 11.69
C GLU A 83 1.68 20.20 10.45
N ASN A 84 1.69 19.61 9.26
CA ASN A 84 1.65 20.32 7.99
C ASN A 84 0.26 20.31 7.32
N MET A 85 -0.81 20.16 8.11
CA MET A 85 -2.18 20.04 7.61
C MET A 85 -2.66 21.23 6.76
N SER A 86 -2.05 22.39 6.92
CA SER A 86 -2.33 23.57 6.07
C SER A 86 -2.12 23.32 4.58
N HIS A 87 -1.14 22.46 4.22
CA HIS A 87 -0.87 22.07 2.84
C HIS A 87 -1.90 21.05 2.31
N PHE A 88 -2.54 20.28 3.18
CA PHE A 88 -3.54 19.25 2.85
C PHE A 88 -4.98 19.69 3.09
N LYS A 89 -5.24 20.95 3.46
CA LYS A 89 -6.58 21.43 3.87
C LYS A 89 -7.69 21.20 2.84
N ASN A 90 -7.33 21.11 1.56
CA ASN A 90 -8.27 20.90 0.46
C ASN A 90 -8.31 19.45 -0.01
N ASP A 91 -7.53 18.57 0.56
CA ASP A 91 -7.37 17.19 0.17
C ASP A 91 -8.00 16.25 1.20
N LYS A 92 -8.15 15.00 0.87
CA LYS A 92 -8.58 13.94 1.78
C LYS A 92 -7.39 13.05 2.11
N ILE A 93 -7.23 12.72 3.38
CA ILE A 93 -6.24 11.78 3.85
C ILE A 93 -6.97 10.55 4.39
N LEU A 94 -6.65 9.39 3.85
CA LEU A 94 -7.18 8.11 4.30
C LEU A 94 -6.05 7.28 4.89
N MET A 95 -6.01 7.19 6.21
CA MET A 95 -5.05 6.37 6.95
C MET A 95 -5.64 4.98 7.18
N ILE A 96 -4.96 3.94 6.69
CA ILE A 96 -5.47 2.57 6.67
C ILE A 96 -4.54 1.66 7.43
N THR A 97 -5.10 0.88 8.34
CA THR A 97 -4.39 -0.21 9.01
C THR A 97 -5.20 -1.49 8.99
N TRP A 98 -4.50 -2.63 8.95
CA TRP A 98 -5.08 -3.98 9.04
C TRP A 98 -5.00 -4.55 10.46
N LEU A 99 -4.25 -3.90 11.35
CA LEU A 99 -4.11 -4.32 12.74
C LEU A 99 -5.43 -4.16 13.49
N PRO A 100 -5.60 -4.79 14.68
CA PRO A 100 -6.85 -4.77 15.42
C PRO A 100 -7.44 -3.37 15.55
N PHE A 101 -8.76 -3.30 15.50
CA PHE A 101 -9.49 -2.02 15.65
C PHE A 101 -9.13 -1.27 16.94
N SER A 102 -8.81 -2.01 18.02
CA SER A 102 -8.33 -1.43 19.28
C SER A 102 -7.04 -0.64 19.12
N ASP A 103 -6.10 -1.16 18.33
CA ASP A 103 -4.79 -0.54 18.11
C ASP A 103 -4.94 0.71 17.24
N MET A 104 -5.78 0.63 16.21
CA MET A 104 -6.19 1.79 15.42
C MET A 104 -6.82 2.87 16.30
N MET A 105 -7.71 2.48 17.22
CA MET A 105 -8.37 3.43 18.13
C MET A 105 -7.41 4.05 19.14
N SER A 106 -6.39 3.33 19.59
CA SER A 106 -5.32 3.88 20.42
C SER A 106 -4.56 4.97 19.69
N PHE A 107 -4.17 4.70 18.44
CA PHE A 107 -3.53 5.68 17.55
C PHE A 107 -4.44 6.89 17.29
N TYR A 108 -5.71 6.66 16.93
CA TYR A 108 -6.71 7.69 16.68
C TYR A 108 -6.81 8.70 17.84
N LYS A 109 -6.83 8.20 19.06
CA LYS A 109 -6.90 9.03 20.28
C LYS A 109 -5.60 9.74 20.56
N THR A 110 -4.46 9.04 20.48
CA THR A 110 -3.12 9.58 20.76
C THR A 110 -2.79 10.76 19.84
N TYR A 111 -3.08 10.62 18.55
CA TYR A 111 -2.80 11.65 17.54
C TYR A 111 -3.97 12.62 17.31
N LYS A 112 -5.03 12.53 18.14
CA LYS A 112 -6.19 13.43 18.09
C LYS A 112 -6.78 13.55 16.68
N ILE A 113 -6.90 12.45 15.97
CA ILE A 113 -7.35 12.43 14.56
C ILE A 113 -8.74 13.07 14.39
N ALA A 114 -9.57 13.05 15.43
CA ALA A 114 -10.88 13.73 15.44
C ALA A 114 -10.80 15.24 15.14
N ASP A 115 -9.67 15.88 15.43
CA ASP A 115 -9.49 17.32 15.23
C ASP A 115 -9.25 17.68 13.75
N TYR A 116 -9.07 16.68 12.89
CA TYR A 116 -8.76 16.86 11.47
C TYR A 116 -9.90 16.34 10.56
N PRO A 117 -10.86 17.19 10.17
CA PRO A 117 -12.07 16.75 9.45
C PRO A 117 -11.82 16.21 8.05
N ASN A 118 -10.63 16.43 7.50
CA ASN A 118 -10.20 15.90 6.21
C ASN A 118 -9.40 14.60 6.32
N VAL A 119 -9.15 14.11 7.55
CA VAL A 119 -8.50 12.83 7.80
C VAL A 119 -9.56 11.79 8.17
N THR A 120 -9.53 10.66 7.50
CA THR A 120 -10.30 9.46 7.85
C THR A 120 -9.34 8.36 8.21
N MET A 121 -9.52 7.76 9.39
CA MET A 121 -8.75 6.57 9.77
C MET A 121 -9.67 5.35 9.64
N ALA A 122 -9.19 4.30 8.97
CA ALA A 122 -9.98 3.15 8.60
C ALA A 122 -9.26 1.82 8.87
N TRP A 123 -10.02 0.85 9.32
CA TRP A 123 -9.60 -0.52 9.55
C TRP A 123 -9.90 -1.40 8.35
N ASP A 124 -8.91 -2.13 7.87
CA ASP A 124 -9.00 -3.12 6.79
C ASP A 124 -8.87 -4.55 7.34
N PRO A 125 -9.93 -5.15 7.91
CA PRO A 125 -9.87 -6.50 8.46
C PRO A 125 -9.68 -7.60 7.41
N LYS A 126 -9.86 -7.27 6.13
CA LYS A 126 -9.73 -8.21 5.01
C LYS A 126 -8.34 -8.20 4.37
N TYR A 127 -7.42 -7.40 4.88
CA TYR A 127 -6.06 -7.28 4.33
C TYR A 127 -6.05 -6.93 2.84
N PHE A 128 -7.03 -6.16 2.37
CA PHE A 128 -7.17 -5.82 0.96
C PHE A 128 -6.03 -4.93 0.45
N PHE A 129 -5.68 -3.90 1.22
CA PHE A 129 -4.74 -2.87 0.78
C PHE A 129 -3.29 -3.36 0.66
N LEU A 130 -2.85 -4.26 1.54
CA LEU A 130 -1.46 -4.74 1.54
C LEU A 130 -1.07 -5.44 0.23
N PRO A 131 -1.75 -6.50 -0.20
CA PRO A 131 -1.40 -7.17 -1.46
C PRO A 131 -1.76 -6.33 -2.69
N TYR A 132 -2.85 -5.56 -2.64
CA TYR A 132 -3.27 -4.74 -3.79
C TYR A 132 -2.23 -3.69 -4.16
N PHE A 133 -1.66 -3.01 -3.16
CA PHE A 133 -0.66 -1.97 -3.36
C PHE A 133 0.78 -2.46 -3.21
N HIS A 134 1.01 -3.78 -3.17
CA HIS A 134 2.34 -4.40 -3.02
C HIS A 134 3.14 -3.75 -1.87
N VAL A 135 2.52 -3.63 -0.68
CA VAL A 135 3.14 -2.97 0.47
C VAL A 135 4.20 -3.88 1.08
N HIS A 136 5.46 -3.48 1.02
CA HIS A 136 6.59 -4.22 1.59
C HIS A 136 7.24 -3.47 2.76
N THR A 137 7.08 -2.14 2.79
CA THR A 137 7.61 -1.27 3.84
C THR A 137 6.53 -0.33 4.34
N PHE A 138 6.65 0.12 5.59
CA PHE A 138 5.68 1.01 6.23
C PHE A 138 6.34 2.31 6.71
N PRO A 139 5.59 3.42 6.57
CA PRO A 139 4.32 3.54 5.85
C PRO A 139 4.52 3.53 4.33
N LYS A 140 3.47 3.17 3.60
CA LYS A 140 3.37 3.44 2.15
C LYS A 140 2.33 4.53 1.94
N LEU A 141 2.72 5.60 1.24
CA LEU A 141 1.81 6.66 0.85
C LEU A 141 1.54 6.59 -0.65
N ILE A 142 0.28 6.79 -1.04
CA ILE A 142 -0.12 6.81 -2.45
C ILE A 142 -0.98 8.04 -2.69
N ALA A 143 -0.54 8.91 -3.59
CA ALA A 143 -1.21 10.14 -3.93
C ALA A 143 -2.08 9.98 -5.18
N TYR A 144 -3.30 10.49 -5.11
CA TYR A 144 -4.27 10.56 -6.21
C TYR A 144 -4.72 11.99 -6.41
N ASN A 145 -4.92 12.38 -7.67
CA ASN A 145 -5.40 13.72 -7.99
C ASN A 145 -6.92 13.87 -7.78
N LYS A 146 -7.46 15.07 -8.02
CA LYS A 146 -8.89 15.39 -7.87
C LYS A 146 -9.83 14.60 -8.78
N LYS A 147 -9.29 13.88 -9.76
CA LYS A 147 -10.03 12.95 -10.64
C LYS A 147 -9.83 11.49 -10.22
N GLU A 148 -9.33 11.26 -8.99
CA GLU A 148 -9.02 9.94 -8.43
C GLU A 148 -7.97 9.16 -9.23
N LYS A 149 -7.12 9.84 -10.04
CA LYS A 149 -6.06 9.21 -10.82
C LYS A 149 -4.75 9.22 -10.04
N TYR A 150 -4.04 8.11 -10.09
CA TYR A 150 -2.73 7.92 -9.51
C TYR A 150 -1.75 9.03 -9.93
N ILE A 151 -1.00 9.54 -8.98
CA ILE A 151 0.08 10.50 -9.19
C ILE A 151 1.42 9.83 -8.93
N LYS A 152 1.63 9.41 -7.69
CA LYS A 152 2.91 8.88 -7.21
C LYS A 152 2.72 8.13 -5.89
N GLU A 153 3.63 7.22 -5.60
CA GLU A 153 3.78 6.60 -4.29
C GLU A 153 5.08 6.99 -3.61
N PHE A 154 5.11 6.86 -2.30
CA PHE A 154 6.26 7.19 -1.47
C PHE A 154 6.46 6.08 -0.43
N GLU A 155 7.69 5.61 -0.31
CA GLU A 155 8.14 4.59 0.64
C GLU A 155 9.53 4.94 1.18
N GLY A 156 9.94 4.28 2.26
CA GLY A 156 11.26 4.47 2.85
C GLY A 156 11.42 5.84 3.49
N ASN A 157 12.42 6.61 3.11
CA ASN A 157 12.67 7.95 3.65
C ASN A 157 11.71 8.97 3.01
N ILE A 158 10.50 9.07 3.55
CA ILE A 158 9.45 9.95 3.05
C ILE A 158 9.70 11.37 3.52
N LYS A 159 9.81 12.30 2.58
CA LYS A 159 9.82 13.74 2.84
C LYS A 159 8.42 14.29 2.59
N ILE A 160 7.76 14.74 3.63
CA ILE A 160 6.36 15.15 3.53
C ILE A 160 6.16 16.34 2.58
N GLU A 161 7.20 17.17 2.41
CA GLU A 161 7.20 18.25 1.43
C GLU A 161 7.02 17.74 0.00
N GLU A 162 7.71 16.66 -0.36
CA GLU A 162 7.57 16.05 -1.70
C GLU A 162 6.16 15.50 -1.91
N VAL A 163 5.49 15.05 -0.85
CA VAL A 163 4.13 14.52 -0.90
C VAL A 163 3.13 15.61 -1.24
N TRP A 164 3.11 16.73 -0.49
CA TRP A 164 2.12 17.78 -0.77
C TRP A 164 2.42 18.50 -2.10
N GLN A 165 3.68 18.66 -2.48
CA GLN A 165 4.04 19.22 -3.78
C GLN A 165 3.51 18.34 -4.93
N ALA A 166 3.66 17.02 -4.83
CA ALA A 166 3.11 16.09 -5.82
C ALA A 166 1.59 16.18 -5.92
N MET A 167 0.88 16.45 -4.82
CA MET A 167 -0.56 16.62 -4.78
C MET A 167 -1.02 17.99 -5.30
N GLY A 168 -0.08 18.90 -5.63
CA GLY A 168 -0.36 20.22 -6.18
C GLY A 168 -0.61 21.30 -5.14
N ALA A 169 -0.22 21.09 -3.88
CA ALA A 169 -0.17 22.15 -2.87
C ALA A 169 0.98 23.12 -3.22
N LYS A 170 0.70 24.42 -3.05
CA LYS A 170 1.67 25.50 -3.24
C LYS A 170 2.13 26.01 -1.89
#